data_eabf60b96b66070af546a19d3c9de83a
#
_entry.id   eabf60b96b66070af546a19d3c9de83a
#
_cell.length_a   1.000
_cell.length_b   1.000
_cell.length_c   1.000
_cell.angle_alpha   90.00
_cell.angle_beta   90.00
_cell.angle_gamma   90.00
#
_symmetry.space_group_name_H-M   'P 1'
#
loop_
_entity.id
_entity.type
_entity.pdbx_description
1 polymer ?
#
loop_
_entity_poly.entity_id
_entity_poly.type
_entity_poly.pdbx_seq_one_letter_code
_entity_poly.pdbx_strand_id
1 'polypeptide(L)'
;MKIEVAQYEVLTEVCPKQVDGFLTNGQWFHFRLRNNSAWVGLYDSEQAHQNNETCFQYKWHTFYEDTCPNEMVEYCVEYAANRFEKERELWEAYQNV
;
A
#
# COMPACT_ATOMS: atom_id res chain seq x y z
N MET A 1 -2.39 15.31 8.02
CA MET A 1 -1.85 15.45 6.65
C MET A 1 -2.17 14.18 5.86
N LYS A 2 -2.61 14.34 4.63
CA LYS A 2 -2.92 13.19 3.78
C LYS A 2 -1.65 12.61 3.16
N ILE A 3 -1.47 11.31 3.28
CA ILE A 3 -0.35 10.61 2.67
C ILE A 3 -0.71 10.27 1.23
N GLU A 4 0.19 10.58 0.31
CA GLU A 4 -0.03 10.35 -1.11
C GLU A 4 1.13 9.55 -1.71
N VAL A 5 0.88 8.93 -2.86
CA VAL A 5 1.93 8.27 -3.63
C VAL A 5 2.84 9.36 -4.20
N ALA A 6 4.13 9.26 -3.90
CA ALA A 6 5.13 10.19 -4.41
C ALA A 6 5.68 9.73 -5.76
N GLN A 7 5.95 8.43 -5.88
CA GLN A 7 6.47 7.86 -7.12
C GLN A 7 6.16 6.37 -7.16
N TYR A 8 5.96 5.83 -8.36
CA TYR A 8 5.73 4.40 -8.52
C TYR A 8 6.34 3.88 -9.83
N GLU A 9 6.56 2.56 -9.85
CA GLU A 9 7.04 1.83 -11.01
C GLU A 9 6.17 0.59 -11.20
N VAL A 10 5.62 0.41 -12.40
CA VAL A 10 4.83 -0.78 -12.73
C VAL A 10 5.80 -1.90 -13.10
N LEU A 11 5.84 -2.94 -12.29
CA LEU A 11 6.72 -4.09 -12.49
C LEU A 11 6.11 -5.10 -13.45
N THR A 12 4.80 -5.34 -13.32
CA THR A 12 4.06 -6.26 -14.16
C THR A 12 2.67 -5.68 -14.38
N GLU A 13 2.23 -5.62 -15.61
CA GLU A 13 0.96 -4.95 -15.98
C GLU A 13 -0.27 -5.84 -15.76
N VAL A 14 -0.15 -7.14 -16.03
CA VAL A 14 -1.29 -8.07 -15.93
C VAL A 14 -0.86 -9.42 -15.39
N CYS A 15 -1.74 -10.04 -14.61
CA CYS A 15 -1.72 -11.43 -14.15
C CYS A 15 -0.39 -11.88 -13.51
N PRO A 16 0.02 -11.35 -12.42
CA PRO A 16 -0.59 -10.30 -11.62
C PRO A 16 -0.13 -8.91 -12.03
N LYS A 17 -0.91 -7.88 -11.73
CA LYS A 17 -0.41 -6.51 -11.80
C LYS A 17 0.39 -6.25 -10.54
N GLN A 18 1.62 -5.76 -10.69
CA GLN A 18 2.50 -5.46 -9.57
C GLN A 18 3.11 -4.08 -9.73
N VAL A 19 3.08 -3.31 -8.67
CA VAL A 19 3.58 -1.94 -8.65
C VAL A 19 4.35 -1.70 -7.36
N ASP A 20 5.53 -1.12 -7.46
CA ASP A 20 6.33 -0.68 -6.32
C ASP A 20 6.47 0.83 -6.36
N GLY A 21 6.67 1.43 -5.19
CA GLY A 21 6.92 2.84 -5.11
C GLY A 21 7.10 3.33 -3.69
N PHE A 22 7.05 4.65 -3.53
CA PHE A 22 7.15 5.25 -2.21
C PHE A 22 6.16 6.40 -2.04
N LEU A 23 5.90 6.71 -0.79
CA LEU A 23 4.88 7.66 -0.36
C LEU A 23 5.51 8.97 0.11
N THR A 24 4.69 10.00 0.21
CA THR A 24 5.12 11.33 0.66
C THR A 24 5.66 11.35 2.09
N ASN A 25 5.33 10.32 2.89
CA ASN A 25 5.83 10.21 4.26
C ASN A 25 7.13 9.39 4.36
N GLY A 26 7.70 8.96 3.24
CA GLY A 26 8.95 8.18 3.22
C GLY A 26 8.77 6.67 3.28
N GLN A 27 7.56 6.20 3.50
CA GLN A 27 7.29 4.75 3.46
C GLN A 27 7.34 4.25 2.03
N TRP A 28 7.66 2.98 1.87
CA TRP A 28 7.61 2.27 0.59
C TRP A 28 6.40 1.36 0.54
N PHE A 29 5.97 0.97 -0.67
CA PHE A 29 4.82 0.10 -0.84
C PHE A 29 5.04 -0.90 -1.95
N HIS A 30 4.31 -2.01 -1.85
CA HIS A 30 4.13 -2.97 -2.94
C HIS A 30 2.64 -3.21 -3.10
N PHE A 31 2.16 -3.12 -4.34
CA PHE A 31 0.78 -3.42 -4.71
C PHE A 31 0.79 -4.65 -5.59
N ARG A 32 -0.16 -5.55 -5.34
CA ARG A 32 -0.34 -6.74 -6.16
C ARG A 32 -1.82 -7.05 -6.34
N LEU A 33 -2.24 -7.25 -7.59
CA LEU A 33 -3.60 -7.67 -7.93
C LEU A 33 -3.52 -9.04 -8.59
N ARG A 34 -4.15 -10.03 -7.98
CA ARG A 34 -4.17 -11.40 -8.48
C ARG A 34 -5.44 -12.11 -8.02
N ASN A 35 -6.09 -12.86 -8.92
CA ASN A 35 -7.26 -13.68 -8.61
C ASN A 35 -8.37 -12.88 -7.93
N ASN A 36 -8.66 -11.69 -8.44
CA ASN A 36 -9.68 -10.77 -7.93
C ASN A 36 -9.41 -10.30 -6.49
N SER A 37 -8.18 -10.41 -6.03
CA SER A 37 -7.75 -9.89 -4.73
C SER A 37 -6.67 -8.84 -4.93
N ALA A 38 -6.82 -7.70 -4.27
CA ALA A 38 -5.80 -6.65 -4.26
C ALA A 38 -5.11 -6.65 -2.90
N TRP A 39 -3.79 -6.50 -2.92
CA TRP A 39 -2.99 -6.48 -1.70
C TRP A 39 -2.03 -5.30 -1.74
N VAL A 40 -1.94 -4.59 -0.63
CA VAL A 40 -0.99 -3.50 -0.43
C VAL A 40 -0.14 -3.83 0.79
N GLY A 41 1.17 -3.84 0.62
CA GLY A 41 2.11 -3.92 1.73
C GLY A 41 2.82 -2.58 1.88
N LEU A 42 2.96 -2.11 3.12
CA LEU A 42 3.69 -0.90 3.44
C LEU A 42 4.98 -1.27 4.17
N TYR A 43 6.03 -0.49 3.91
CA TYR A 43 7.36 -0.72 4.45
C TYR A 43 7.91 0.61 4.97
N ASP A 44 8.57 0.57 6.12
CA ASP A 44 9.05 1.80 6.76
C ASP A 44 10.19 2.49 5.99
N SER A 45 10.89 1.73 5.15
CA SER A 45 12.03 2.26 4.39
C SER A 45 12.26 1.42 3.15
N GLU A 46 13.11 1.91 2.26
CA GLU A 46 13.55 1.14 1.10
C GLU A 46 14.24 -0.16 1.51
N GLN A 47 15.05 -0.11 2.57
CA GLN A 47 15.74 -1.30 3.07
C GLN A 47 14.74 -2.35 3.57
N ALA A 48 13.71 -1.92 4.30
CA ALA A 48 12.66 -2.82 4.76
C ALA A 48 11.90 -3.44 3.58
N HIS A 49 11.67 -2.66 2.52
CA HIS A 49 11.04 -3.15 1.30
C HIS A 49 11.90 -4.23 0.63
N GLN A 50 13.21 -3.99 0.52
CA GLN A 50 14.14 -4.96 -0.05
C GLN A 50 14.23 -6.24 0.78
N ASN A 51 14.13 -6.11 2.10
CA ASN A 51 14.17 -7.25 3.02
C ASN A 51 12.81 -7.90 3.24
N ASN A 52 11.77 -7.41 2.58
CA ASN A 52 10.40 -7.91 2.69
C ASN A 52 9.87 -7.84 4.13
N GLU A 53 10.20 -6.77 4.84
CA GLU A 53 9.78 -6.53 6.21
C GLU A 53 8.60 -5.57 6.25
N THR A 54 7.40 -6.09 6.03
CA THR A 54 6.16 -5.34 5.97
C THR A 54 5.79 -4.80 7.35
N CYS A 55 5.49 -3.50 7.46
CA CYS A 55 5.00 -2.94 8.72
C CYS A 55 3.47 -2.93 8.80
N PHE A 56 2.80 -2.98 7.66
CA PHE A 56 1.34 -3.01 7.59
C PHE A 56 0.94 -3.61 6.25
N GLN A 57 -0.20 -4.33 6.24
CA GLN A 57 -0.75 -4.83 4.99
C GLN A 57 -2.26 -4.68 5.01
N TYR A 58 -2.84 -4.46 3.83
CA TYR A 58 -4.28 -4.37 3.65
C TYR A 58 -4.65 -5.17 2.41
N LYS A 59 -5.74 -5.93 2.51
CA LYS A 59 -6.18 -6.80 1.42
C LYS A 59 -7.67 -6.58 1.13
N TRP A 60 -7.97 -6.42 -0.15
CA TRP A 60 -9.35 -6.42 -0.66
C TRP A 60 -9.63 -7.84 -1.17
N HIS A 61 -10.57 -8.54 -0.55
CA HIS A 61 -10.88 -9.93 -0.90
C HIS A 61 -11.66 -10.07 -2.19
N THR A 62 -12.37 -9.01 -2.58
CA THR A 62 -13.12 -8.98 -3.84
C THR A 62 -12.75 -7.71 -4.58
N PHE A 63 -12.10 -7.89 -5.72
CA PHE A 63 -11.66 -6.79 -6.56
C PHE A 63 -11.98 -7.19 -7.99
N TYR A 64 -12.88 -6.46 -8.62
CA TYR A 64 -13.54 -6.91 -9.85
C TYR A 64 -12.79 -6.63 -11.14
N GLU A 65 -11.62 -6.04 -11.08
CA GLU A 65 -10.95 -5.59 -12.27
C GLU A 65 -9.94 -6.60 -12.79
N ASP A 66 -10.13 -7.04 -14.03
CA ASP A 66 -9.13 -7.81 -14.75
C ASP A 66 -7.96 -6.91 -15.14
N THR A 67 -8.25 -5.63 -15.35
CA THR A 67 -7.25 -4.60 -15.59
C THR A 67 -7.42 -3.52 -14.53
N CYS A 68 -6.31 -3.14 -13.90
CA CYS A 68 -6.33 -2.15 -12.84
C CYS A 68 -5.57 -0.91 -13.34
N PRO A 69 -6.27 0.21 -13.60
CA PRO A 69 -5.57 1.43 -14.01
C PRO A 69 -4.72 1.97 -12.87
N ASN A 70 -3.69 2.73 -13.21
CA ASN A 70 -2.74 3.23 -12.22
C ASN A 70 -3.41 4.12 -11.17
N GLU A 71 -4.46 4.85 -11.55
CA GLU A 71 -5.24 5.66 -10.59
C GLU A 71 -5.88 4.81 -9.50
N MET A 72 -6.29 3.58 -9.84
CA MET A 72 -6.85 2.68 -8.85
C MET A 72 -5.77 2.12 -7.93
N VAL A 73 -4.57 1.87 -8.45
CA VAL A 73 -3.43 1.47 -7.63
C VAL A 73 -3.11 2.57 -6.63
N GLU A 74 -3.04 3.82 -7.08
CA GLU A 74 -2.80 4.97 -6.20
C GLU A 74 -3.87 5.06 -5.13
N TYR A 75 -5.15 4.90 -5.50
CA TYR A 75 -6.25 4.93 -4.55
C TYR A 75 -6.08 3.87 -3.46
N CYS A 76 -5.79 2.63 -3.85
CA CYS A 76 -5.63 1.54 -2.91
C CYS A 76 -4.46 1.76 -1.95
N VAL A 77 -3.33 2.18 -2.49
CA VAL A 77 -2.12 2.41 -1.70
C VAL A 77 -2.34 3.57 -0.72
N GLU A 78 -2.93 4.67 -1.18
CA GLU A 78 -3.20 5.83 -0.34
C GLU A 78 -4.23 5.52 0.73
N TYR A 79 -5.25 4.73 0.39
CA TYR A 79 -6.23 4.28 1.36
C TYR A 79 -5.56 3.47 2.48
N ALA A 80 -4.70 2.51 2.11
CA ALA A 80 -3.99 1.68 3.09
C ALA A 80 -3.07 2.52 3.98
N ALA A 81 -2.33 3.45 3.39
CA ALA A 81 -1.38 4.30 4.12
C ALA A 81 -2.09 5.21 5.11
N ASN A 82 -3.17 5.86 4.69
CA ASN A 82 -3.91 6.77 5.56
C ASN A 82 -4.66 6.00 6.66
N ARG A 83 -5.14 4.81 6.35
CA ARG A 83 -5.78 3.95 7.34
C ARG A 83 -4.78 3.48 8.40
N PHE A 84 -3.59 3.07 7.99
CA PHE A 84 -2.55 2.67 8.92
C PHE A 84 -2.16 3.81 9.86
N GLU A 85 -1.98 5.01 9.31
CA GLU A 85 -1.65 6.19 10.12
C GLU A 85 -2.77 6.49 11.13
N LYS A 86 -4.02 6.39 10.71
CA LYS A 86 -5.16 6.62 11.60
C LYS A 86 -5.23 5.59 12.71
N GLU A 87 -5.03 4.32 12.39
CA GLU A 87 -5.04 3.25 13.38
C GLU A 87 -3.90 3.40 14.37
N ARG A 88 -2.72 3.80 13.90
CA ARG A 88 -1.57 4.03 14.77
C ARG A 88 -1.83 5.18 15.74
N GLU A 89 -2.41 6.29 15.27
CA GLU A 89 -2.78 7.42 16.11
C GLU A 89 -3.77 7.02 17.20
N LEU A 90 -4.78 6.25 16.84
CA LEU A 90 -5.78 5.77 17.80
C LEU A 90 -5.17 4.84 18.84
N TRP A 91 -4.27 3.96 18.41
CA TRP A 91 -3.58 3.04 19.31
C TRP A 91 -2.70 3.78 20.31
N GLU A 92 -1.93 4.76 19.82
CA GLU A 92 -1.08 5.58 20.68
C GLU A 92 -1.90 6.37 21.70
N ALA A 93 -3.03 6.96 21.27
CA ALA A 93 -3.91 7.67 22.17
C ALA A 93 -4.48 6.75 23.25
N TYR A 94 -4.86 5.52 22.89
CA TYR A 94 -5.35 4.53 23.83
C TYR A 94 -4.32 4.16 24.87
N GLN A 95 -3.06 4.01 24.49
CA GLN A 95 -1.99 3.63 25.40
C GLN A 95 -1.59 4.75 26.37
N ASN A 96 -1.90 5.99 26.04
CA ASN A 96 -1.54 7.16 26.86
C ASN A 96 -2.66 7.54 27.84
N VAL A 97 -3.68 6.73 27.97
CA VAL A 97 -4.80 6.96 28.92
C VAL A 97 -4.43 6.42 30.31
#